data_d1480c40d06228c2e3c5599f1529d9d3
#
_entry.id   d1480c40d06228c2e3c5599f1529d9d3
#
_cell.length_a   1.000
_cell.length_b   1.000
_cell.length_c   1.000
_cell.angle_alpha   90.00
_cell.angle_beta   90.00
_cell.angle_gamma   90.00
#
_symmetry.space_group_name_H-M   'P 1'
#
loop_
_entity.id
_entity.type
_entity.pdbx_description
1 polymer ?
#
loop_
_entity_poly.entity_id
_entity_poly.type
_entity_poly.pdbx_seq_one_letter_code
_entity_poly.pdbx_strand_id
1 'polypeptide(L)'
;MVLINGVAVVAVKKKEPIVIGPIEYVKVTGHHGEARVKGKVDTGASRTSVDVWLAANIGLGPTVDVAKVKSAFLDEVRTRPLVRGVVEIAGVRFALPVTVNDRSDMRYPVLVGMDILKSGRFLIDPTKRAPKYASKTQKVDPHPA
;
A
#
# COMPACT_ATOMS: atom_id res chain seq x y z
N MET A 1 -5.74 -9.11 -16.75
CA MET A 1 -5.76 -7.82 -16.03
C MET A 1 -7.12 -7.19 -16.16
N VAL A 2 -7.71 -6.79 -15.07
CA VAL A 2 -9.01 -6.11 -15.04
C VAL A 2 -8.82 -4.75 -14.38
N LEU A 3 -9.41 -3.70 -14.98
CA LEU A 3 -9.46 -2.37 -14.39
C LEU A 3 -10.72 -2.24 -13.53
N ILE A 4 -10.54 -1.94 -12.24
CA ILE A 4 -11.62 -1.66 -11.31
C ILE A 4 -11.37 -0.29 -10.68
N ASN A 5 -12.25 0.66 -10.92
CA ASN A 5 -12.09 2.05 -10.44
C ASN A 5 -10.73 2.68 -10.82
N GLY A 6 -10.24 2.42 -12.02
CA GLY A 6 -8.95 2.92 -12.50
C GLY A 6 -7.72 2.18 -11.93
N VAL A 7 -7.90 1.15 -11.11
CA VAL A 7 -6.83 0.32 -10.55
C VAL A 7 -6.74 -0.99 -11.33
N ALA A 8 -5.55 -1.33 -11.82
CA ALA A 8 -5.32 -2.59 -12.50
C ALA A 8 -5.19 -3.73 -11.48
N VAL A 9 -6.13 -4.65 -11.51
CA VAL A 9 -6.11 -5.87 -10.70
C VAL A 9 -5.49 -6.98 -11.54
N VAL A 10 -4.32 -7.45 -11.17
CA VAL A 10 -3.50 -8.35 -11.99
C VAL A 10 -3.86 -9.83 -11.77
N ALA A 11 -4.29 -10.19 -10.56
CA ALA A 11 -4.69 -11.56 -10.26
C ALA A 11 -5.76 -11.57 -9.16
N VAL A 12 -6.92 -12.13 -9.48
CA VAL A 12 -7.97 -12.44 -8.51
C VAL A 12 -8.22 -13.95 -8.56
N LYS A 13 -7.78 -14.66 -7.54
CA LYS A 13 -7.90 -16.12 -7.47
C LYS A 13 -9.22 -16.59 -6.86
N LYS A 14 -10.00 -15.72 -6.23
CA LYS A 14 -11.25 -16.08 -5.53
C LYS A 14 -12.41 -15.22 -5.99
N LYS A 15 -13.56 -15.86 -6.22
CA LYS A 15 -14.84 -15.19 -6.53
C LYS A 15 -15.49 -14.57 -5.30
N GLU A 16 -15.14 -15.02 -4.09
CA GLU A 16 -15.68 -14.54 -2.84
C GLU A 16 -14.84 -13.39 -2.27
N PRO A 17 -15.45 -12.44 -1.52
CA PRO A 17 -14.71 -11.40 -0.84
C PRO A 17 -13.66 -11.97 0.09
N ILE A 18 -12.48 -11.40 0.06
CA ILE A 18 -11.38 -11.77 0.94
C ILE A 18 -11.48 -10.93 2.21
N VAL A 19 -11.40 -11.59 3.36
CA VAL A 19 -11.40 -10.92 4.66
C VAL A 19 -9.96 -10.60 5.07
N ILE A 20 -9.71 -9.33 5.37
CA ILE A 20 -8.44 -8.85 5.88
C ILE A 20 -8.61 -8.20 7.25
N GLY A 21 -7.52 -8.05 7.99
CA GLY A 21 -7.50 -7.37 9.27
C GLY A 21 -7.13 -5.89 9.18
N PRO A 22 -7.05 -5.20 10.33
CA PRO A 22 -6.64 -3.80 10.39
C PRO A 22 -5.17 -3.60 9.98
N ILE A 23 -4.34 -4.60 10.19
CA ILE A 23 -2.93 -4.65 9.81
C ILE A 23 -2.70 -5.89 8.98
N GLU A 24 -2.12 -5.72 7.81
CA GLU A 24 -1.80 -6.82 6.90
C GLU A 24 -0.35 -6.71 6.42
N TYR A 25 0.24 -7.86 6.09
CA TYR A 25 1.48 -7.84 5.32
C TYR A 25 1.18 -7.45 3.88
N VAL A 26 1.95 -6.51 3.37
CA VAL A 26 1.89 -6.08 1.98
C VAL A 26 3.25 -6.27 1.33
N LYS A 27 3.26 -6.70 0.08
CA LYS A 27 4.46 -6.74 -0.73
C LYS A 27 4.40 -5.59 -1.73
N VAL A 28 5.39 -4.71 -1.65
CA VAL A 28 5.52 -3.59 -2.58
C VAL A 28 6.69 -3.88 -3.51
N THR A 29 6.45 -3.79 -4.80
CA THR A 29 7.44 -4.07 -5.84
C THR A 29 7.72 -2.84 -6.67
N GLY A 30 8.98 -2.52 -6.82
CA GLY A 30 9.51 -1.47 -7.69
C GLY A 30 10.50 -2.03 -8.70
N HIS A 31 11.21 -1.14 -9.40
CA HIS A 31 12.17 -1.52 -10.45
C HIS A 31 13.44 -2.18 -9.90
N HIS A 32 13.81 -1.93 -8.67
CA HIS A 32 15.05 -2.42 -8.06
C HIS A 32 14.83 -3.56 -7.07
N GLY A 33 13.60 -3.95 -6.82
CA GLY A 33 13.30 -5.03 -5.90
C GLY A 33 11.92 -4.94 -5.29
N GLU A 34 11.74 -5.72 -4.25
CA GLU A 34 10.47 -5.79 -3.52
C GLU A 34 10.72 -5.79 -2.02
N ALA A 35 9.74 -5.32 -1.28
CA ALA A 35 9.75 -5.35 0.18
C ALA A 35 8.42 -5.88 0.70
N ARG A 36 8.49 -6.73 1.70
CA ARG A 36 7.31 -7.21 2.43
C ARG A 36 7.29 -6.58 3.81
N VAL A 37 6.30 -5.74 4.03
CA VAL A 37 6.18 -4.92 5.24
C VAL A 37 4.75 -4.98 5.77
N LYS A 38 4.56 -4.58 7.01
CA LYS A 38 3.23 -4.38 7.57
C LYS A 38 2.63 -3.09 7.04
N GLY A 39 1.39 -3.17 6.58
CA GLY A 39 0.58 -2.04 6.17
C GLY A 39 -0.63 -1.85 7.07
N LYS A 40 -0.97 -0.60 7.32
CA LYS A 40 -2.21 -0.23 8.02
C LYS A 40 -3.34 -0.12 7.01
N VAL A 41 -4.42 -0.85 7.25
CA VAL A 41 -5.65 -0.75 6.46
C VAL A 41 -6.45 0.44 6.97
N ASP A 42 -6.69 1.41 6.10
CA ASP A 42 -7.30 2.69 6.47
C ASP A 42 -8.43 3.08 5.52
N THR A 43 -9.66 2.88 5.96
CA THR A 43 -10.85 3.25 5.20
C THR A 43 -11.07 4.76 5.11
N GLY A 44 -10.37 5.54 5.94
CA GLY A 44 -10.39 7.00 5.89
C GLY A 44 -9.45 7.62 4.86
N ALA A 45 -8.55 6.81 4.27
CA ALA A 45 -7.64 7.27 3.23
C ALA A 45 -8.15 6.88 1.85
N SER A 46 -8.23 7.82 0.92
CA SER A 46 -8.66 7.54 -0.46
C SER A 46 -7.58 6.84 -1.28
N ARG A 47 -6.31 7.06 -0.96
CA ARG A 47 -5.16 6.52 -1.69
C ARG A 47 -4.21 5.75 -0.79
N THR A 48 -3.63 4.70 -1.34
CA THR A 48 -2.51 3.97 -0.73
C THR A 48 -1.27 4.84 -0.71
N SER A 49 -0.54 4.76 0.40
CA SER A 49 0.66 5.58 0.65
C SER A 49 1.82 4.68 1.05
N VAL A 50 3.00 5.00 0.51
CA VAL A 50 4.25 4.28 0.78
C VAL A 50 5.28 5.25 1.33
N ASP A 51 6.04 4.80 2.32
CA ASP A 51 7.14 5.57 2.89
C ASP A 51 8.19 5.90 1.83
N VAL A 52 8.69 7.13 1.86
CA VAL A 52 9.63 7.64 0.86
C VAL A 52 10.95 6.85 0.81
N TRP A 53 11.46 6.40 1.95
CA TRP A 53 12.69 5.62 2.02
C TRP A 53 12.49 4.22 1.47
N LEU A 54 11.37 3.60 1.79
CA LEU A 54 10.99 2.31 1.21
C LEU A 54 10.84 2.42 -0.30
N ALA A 55 10.12 3.43 -0.77
CA ALA A 55 9.92 3.68 -2.20
C ALA A 55 11.25 3.87 -2.94
N ALA A 56 12.18 4.63 -2.36
CA ALA A 56 13.51 4.83 -2.94
C ALA A 56 14.31 3.53 -3.00
N ASN A 57 14.30 2.73 -1.94
CA ASN A 57 15.09 1.51 -1.86
C ASN A 57 14.67 0.45 -2.87
N ILE A 58 13.38 0.32 -3.14
CA ILE A 58 12.87 -0.66 -4.11
C ILE A 58 12.66 -0.07 -5.49
N GLY A 59 12.91 1.22 -5.65
CA GLY A 59 12.80 1.90 -6.95
C GLY A 59 11.38 2.01 -7.47
N LEU A 60 10.46 2.52 -6.66
CA LEU A 60 9.14 2.89 -7.15
C LEU A 60 9.24 4.03 -8.14
N GLY A 61 8.49 3.93 -9.22
CA GLY A 61 8.48 4.95 -10.26
C GLY A 61 7.91 4.44 -11.57
N PRO A 62 7.80 5.33 -12.54
CA PRO A 62 8.06 6.77 -12.44
C PRO A 62 6.99 7.53 -11.64
N THR A 63 7.31 8.77 -11.29
CA THR A 63 6.29 9.73 -10.82
C THR A 63 5.39 10.09 -12.00
N VAL A 64 4.10 9.93 -11.82
CA VAL A 64 3.13 10.10 -12.92
C VAL A 64 2.22 11.31 -12.73
N ASP A 65 2.09 11.78 -11.50
CA ASP A 65 1.24 12.92 -11.16
C ASP A 65 1.57 13.43 -9.76
N VAL A 66 0.80 14.39 -9.33
CA VAL A 66 0.87 14.98 -7.98
C VAL A 66 -0.52 14.92 -7.36
N ALA A 67 -0.62 14.37 -6.17
CA ALA A 67 -1.86 14.31 -5.41
C ALA A 67 -1.93 15.43 -4.37
N LYS A 68 -3.11 16.02 -4.22
CA LYS A 68 -3.43 16.91 -3.12
C LYS A 68 -4.06 16.10 -1.99
N VAL A 69 -3.46 16.15 -0.80
CA VAL A 69 -3.94 15.42 0.37
C VAL A 69 -4.31 16.42 1.45
N LYS A 70 -5.57 16.37 1.87
CA LYS A 70 -6.05 17.19 2.99
C LYS A 70 -5.73 16.49 4.31
N SER A 71 -5.05 17.19 5.20
CA SER A 71 -4.83 16.69 6.56
C SER A 71 -6.12 16.77 7.37
N ALA A 72 -6.45 15.69 8.11
CA ALA A 72 -7.59 15.67 9.01
C ALA A 72 -7.42 16.59 10.23
N PHE A 73 -6.19 16.95 10.57
CA PHE A 73 -5.86 17.74 11.77
C PHE A 73 -5.44 19.17 11.49
N LEU A 74 -4.95 19.42 10.29
CA LEU A 74 -4.52 20.75 9.85
C LEU A 74 -5.35 21.11 8.64
N ASP A 75 -5.91 22.31 8.62
CA ASP A 75 -6.69 22.81 7.49
C ASP A 75 -5.76 23.13 6.28
N GLU A 76 -4.79 22.22 6.05
CA GLU A 76 -3.77 22.36 5.03
C GLU A 76 -3.92 21.27 3.97
N VAL A 77 -3.75 21.68 2.73
CA VAL A 77 -3.61 20.78 1.59
C VAL A 77 -2.13 20.57 1.32
N ARG A 78 -1.65 19.34 1.47
CA ARG A 78 -0.28 18.96 1.12
C ARG A 78 -0.26 18.31 -0.26
N THR A 79 0.80 18.59 -0.98
CA THR A 79 1.06 18.00 -2.29
C THR A 79 2.01 16.83 -2.14
N ARG A 80 1.67 15.68 -2.71
CA ARG A 80 2.50 14.47 -2.67
C ARG A 80 2.64 13.88 -4.06
N PRO A 81 3.82 13.37 -4.41
CA PRO A 81 3.99 12.69 -5.68
C PRO A 81 3.14 11.42 -5.75
N LEU A 82 2.57 11.17 -6.90
CA LEU A 82 1.95 9.91 -7.29
C LEU A 82 2.95 9.11 -8.10
N VAL A 83 3.29 7.93 -7.61
CA VAL A 83 4.38 7.12 -8.13
C VAL A 83 3.86 5.72 -8.46
N ARG A 84 4.19 5.22 -9.63
CA ARG A 84 3.78 3.87 -10.02
C ARG A 84 4.43 2.81 -9.13
N GLY A 85 3.63 1.84 -8.72
CA GLY A 85 4.09 0.70 -7.95
C GLY A 85 3.18 -0.50 -8.13
N VAL A 86 3.64 -1.63 -7.63
CA VAL A 86 2.85 -2.86 -7.53
C VAL A 86 2.72 -3.20 -6.07
N VAL A 87 1.49 -3.36 -5.61
CA VAL A 87 1.18 -3.70 -4.21
C VAL A 87 0.39 -5.00 -4.20
N GLU A 88 0.86 -5.96 -3.41
CA GLU A 88 0.17 -7.22 -3.20
C GLU A 88 -0.29 -7.32 -1.75
N ILE A 89 -1.56 -7.64 -1.57
CA ILE A 89 -2.18 -7.87 -0.27
C ILE A 89 -3.13 -9.06 -0.37
N ALA A 90 -3.04 -9.97 0.58
CA ALA A 90 -3.90 -11.15 0.65
C ALA A 90 -3.96 -11.95 -0.66
N GLY A 91 -2.84 -12.05 -1.37
CA GLY A 91 -2.71 -12.76 -2.64
C GLY A 91 -3.24 -12.04 -3.87
N VAL A 92 -3.67 -10.78 -3.73
CA VAL A 92 -4.15 -9.96 -4.85
C VAL A 92 -3.12 -8.87 -5.16
N ARG A 93 -2.73 -8.77 -6.43
CA ARG A 93 -1.76 -7.77 -6.91
C ARG A 93 -2.46 -6.62 -7.59
N PHE A 94 -2.02 -5.41 -7.25
CA PHE A 94 -2.52 -4.16 -7.80
C PHE A 94 -1.36 -3.38 -8.42
N ALA A 95 -1.49 -3.00 -9.68
CA ALA A 95 -0.61 -2.02 -10.30
C ALA A 95 -1.33 -0.67 -10.27
N LEU A 96 -0.80 0.28 -9.50
CA LEU A 96 -1.47 1.56 -9.25
C LEU A 96 -0.46 2.66 -8.91
N PRO A 97 -0.84 3.93 -9.12
CA PRO A 97 -0.09 5.01 -8.51
C PRO A 97 -0.35 5.06 -7.00
N VAL A 98 0.72 5.19 -6.24
CA VAL A 98 0.66 5.38 -4.78
C VAL A 98 1.21 6.75 -4.41
N THR A 99 0.73 7.32 -3.32
CA THR A 99 1.35 8.52 -2.79
C THR A 99 2.61 8.14 -2.01
N VAL A 100 3.63 8.97 -2.11
CA VAL A 100 4.89 8.79 -1.39
C VAL A 100 5.08 9.97 -0.44
N ASN A 101 5.36 9.67 0.81
CA ASN A 101 5.63 10.65 1.85
C ASN A 101 6.51 10.05 2.94
N ASP A 102 7.10 10.92 3.75
CA ASP A 102 7.85 10.49 4.92
C ASP A 102 6.89 9.93 5.98
N ARG A 103 7.01 8.65 6.24
CA ARG A 103 6.24 7.93 7.26
C ARG A 103 7.10 7.47 8.43
N SER A 104 8.29 8.06 8.61
CA SER A 104 9.23 7.67 9.67
C SER A 104 8.65 7.80 11.08
N ASP A 105 7.75 8.77 11.29
CA ASP A 105 7.04 8.96 12.56
C ASP A 105 5.78 8.07 12.69
N MET A 106 5.46 7.31 11.65
CA MET A 106 4.32 6.41 11.64
C MET A 106 4.76 5.00 11.96
N ARG A 107 3.86 4.23 12.57
CA ARG A 107 4.15 2.86 12.98
C ARG A 107 4.35 1.91 11.79
N TYR A 108 3.70 2.19 10.67
CA TYR A 108 3.73 1.32 9.49
C TYR A 108 4.20 2.07 8.25
N PRO A 109 5.10 1.47 7.45
CA PRO A 109 5.64 2.12 6.25
C PRO A 109 4.67 2.19 5.08
N VAL A 110 3.58 1.43 5.13
CA VAL A 110 2.54 1.43 4.10
C VAL A 110 1.18 1.65 4.75
N LEU A 111 0.37 2.46 4.08
CA LEU A 111 -1.02 2.66 4.39
C LEU A 111 -1.85 2.20 3.18
N VAL A 112 -2.73 1.25 3.41
CA VAL A 112 -3.62 0.70 2.38
C VAL A 112 -4.92 1.49 2.39
N GLY A 113 -5.16 2.25 1.32
CA GLY A 113 -6.32 3.11 1.19
C GLY A 113 -7.49 2.49 0.46
N MET A 114 -8.54 3.28 0.29
CA MET A 114 -9.78 2.84 -0.36
C MET A 114 -9.60 2.46 -1.83
N ASP A 115 -8.58 2.99 -2.51
CA ASP A 115 -8.23 2.59 -3.87
C ASP A 115 -8.03 1.07 -3.98
N ILE A 116 -7.23 0.49 -3.09
CA ILE A 116 -7.01 -0.96 -3.02
C ILE A 116 -8.23 -1.67 -2.42
N LEU A 117 -8.77 -1.15 -1.33
CA LEU A 117 -9.86 -1.82 -0.60
C LEU A 117 -11.11 -2.01 -1.46
N LYS A 118 -11.48 -1.00 -2.24
CA LYS A 118 -12.61 -1.09 -3.17
C LYS A 118 -12.30 -2.01 -4.35
N SER A 119 -11.12 -1.85 -4.96
CA SER A 119 -10.74 -2.60 -6.15
C SER A 119 -10.60 -4.09 -5.88
N GLY A 120 -10.11 -4.45 -4.71
CA GLY A 120 -10.02 -5.84 -4.26
C GLY A 120 -11.29 -6.37 -3.61
N ARG A 121 -12.28 -5.52 -3.37
CA ARG A 121 -13.53 -5.87 -2.68
C ARG A 121 -13.28 -6.55 -1.34
N PHE A 122 -12.30 -6.04 -0.59
CA PHE A 122 -11.97 -6.59 0.71
C PHE A 122 -13.02 -6.28 1.75
N LEU A 123 -13.29 -7.27 2.62
CA LEU A 123 -14.00 -7.08 3.87
C LEU A 123 -13.00 -6.97 5.00
N ILE A 124 -13.26 -6.09 5.95
CA ILE A 124 -12.37 -5.87 7.08
C ILE A 124 -12.98 -6.46 8.33
N ASP A 125 -12.27 -7.43 8.92
CA ASP A 125 -12.57 -7.95 10.25
C ASP A 125 -11.65 -7.24 11.26
N PRO A 126 -12.18 -6.35 12.11
CA PRO A 126 -11.36 -5.60 13.05
C PRO A 126 -10.63 -6.46 14.08
N THR A 127 -11.07 -7.69 14.26
CA THR A 127 -10.47 -8.62 15.23
C THR A 127 -9.39 -9.51 14.64
N LYS A 128 -9.27 -9.55 13.31
CA LYS A 128 -8.30 -10.39 12.63
C LYS A 128 -6.88 -9.84 12.82
N ARG A 129 -6.00 -10.66 13.34
CA ARG A 129 -4.59 -10.31 13.48
C ARG A 129 -3.82 -10.64 12.21
N ALA A 130 -2.79 -9.83 11.91
CA ALA A 130 -1.85 -10.17 10.85
C ALA A 130 -1.21 -11.53 11.15
N PRO A 131 -1.08 -12.41 10.15
CA PRO A 131 -0.46 -13.71 10.34
C PRO A 131 0.98 -13.52 10.82
N LYS A 132 1.44 -14.44 11.68
CA LYS A 132 2.85 -14.48 12.04
C LYS A 132 3.66 -14.78 10.80
N TYR A 133 4.59 -13.90 10.51
CA TYR A 133 5.42 -14.03 9.33
C TYR A 133 6.42 -15.18 9.51
N ALA A 134 6.20 -16.28 8.83
CA ALA A 134 7.18 -17.35 8.67
C ALA A 134 8.13 -16.94 7.53
N SER A 135 9.14 -16.16 7.86
CA SER A 135 9.98 -15.54 6.86
C SER A 135 11.18 -16.37 6.48
N LYS A 136 11.32 -16.62 5.19
CA LYS A 136 12.62 -16.80 4.54
C LYS A 136 13.06 -15.55 3.76
N THR A 137 12.34 -14.44 3.85
CA THR A 137 12.62 -13.23 3.11
C THR A 137 13.31 -12.22 4.01
N GLN A 138 14.36 -11.59 3.48
CA GLN A 138 15.07 -10.53 4.19
C GLN A 138 14.10 -9.44 4.63
N LYS A 139 14.17 -9.07 5.91
CA LYS A 139 13.58 -7.81 6.37
C LYS A 139 14.32 -6.69 5.66
N VAL A 140 13.64 -6.01 4.75
CA VAL A 140 14.15 -4.74 4.25
C VAL A 140 13.81 -3.70 5.31
N ASP A 141 14.84 -3.10 5.89
CA ASP A 141 14.65 -1.94 6.75
C ASP A 141 14.17 -0.79 5.86
N PRO A 142 12.94 -0.28 6.04
CA PRO A 142 12.46 0.85 5.27
C PRO A 142 13.23 2.15 5.56
N HIS A 143 13.98 2.18 6.67
CA HIS A 143 14.75 3.34 7.10
C HIS A 143 16.20 2.93 7.39
N PRO A 144 17.01 2.60 6.34
CA PRO A 144 18.40 2.28 6.56
C PRO A 144 19.12 3.47 7.18
N ALA A 145 19.90 3.17 8.22
CA ALA A 145 20.69 4.19 8.91
C ALA A 145 21.70 4.86 7.98
#